data_5f72c96a9387b32c144cdf7015918456
#
_entry.id   5f72c96a9387b32c144cdf7015918456
#
_cell.length_a   1.000
_cell.length_b   1.000
_cell.length_c   1.000
_cell.angle_alpha   90.00
_cell.angle_beta   90.00
_cell.angle_gamma   90.00
#
_symmetry.space_group_name_H-M   'P 1'
#
loop_
_entity.id
_entity.type
_entity.pdbx_description
1 polymer ?
#
loop_
_entity_poly.entity_id
_entity_poly.type
_entity_poly.pdbx_seq_one_letter_code
_entity_poly.pdbx_strand_id
1 'polypeptide(L)'
;VNANERKTVLVVRRTRLDELVARYHTLSQARFYIEHLGADFGDYLRESAAYATALQAVVQALEARGRYQIVDRALVPNFVFGADDIVVALGQDGMVANTMKYLDGQPLIGVNPEPARWDG
;
A
#
# COMPACT_ATOMS: atom_id res chain seq x y z
N VAL A 1 10.98 -26.48 -2.08
CA VAL A 1 10.26 -25.76 -1.03
C VAL A 1 8.77 -25.91 -1.24
N ASN A 2 8.08 -26.28 -0.21
CA ASN A 2 6.64 -26.40 -0.21
C ASN A 2 6.01 -25.02 -0.45
N ALA A 3 4.95 -24.97 -1.24
CA ALA A 3 4.22 -23.71 -1.52
C ALA A 3 3.75 -23.03 -0.22
N ASN A 4 3.43 -23.80 0.82
CA ASN A 4 3.00 -23.27 2.12
C ASN A 4 4.15 -22.61 2.90
N GLU A 5 5.39 -22.83 2.48
CA GLU A 5 6.55 -22.24 3.13
C GLU A 5 6.99 -20.95 2.44
N ARG A 6 6.41 -20.64 1.30
CA ARG A 6 6.72 -19.40 0.58
C ARG A 6 6.16 -18.21 1.36
N LYS A 7 7.03 -17.25 1.59
CA LYS A 7 6.62 -16.00 2.24
C LYS A 7 5.99 -15.05 1.23
N THR A 8 4.97 -14.35 1.64
CA THR A 8 4.41 -13.25 0.85
C THR A 8 4.94 -11.93 1.41
N VAL A 9 5.40 -11.06 0.53
CA VAL A 9 5.82 -9.71 0.89
C VAL A 9 4.73 -8.76 0.41
N LEU A 10 4.07 -8.08 1.33
CA LEU A 10 3.05 -7.08 1.03
C LEU A 10 3.68 -5.70 1.05
N VAL A 11 3.74 -5.08 -0.12
CA VAL A 11 4.25 -3.72 -0.25
C VAL A 11 3.08 -2.75 -0.10
N VAL A 12 3.20 -1.83 0.85
CA VAL A 12 2.17 -0.84 1.15
C VAL A 12 2.72 0.57 0.98
N ARG A 13 1.83 1.55 0.90
CA ARG A 13 2.21 2.96 0.84
C ARG A 13 1.43 3.77 1.87
N ARG A 14 1.93 4.94 2.17
CA ARG A 14 1.17 5.92 2.93
C ARG A 14 0.12 6.56 2.01
N THR A 15 -1.03 6.90 2.58
CA THR A 15 -2.01 7.71 1.88
C THR A 15 -1.59 9.18 1.96
N ARG A 16 -2.22 10.04 1.15
CA ARG A 16 -1.99 11.49 1.23
C ARG A 16 -2.31 12.01 2.63
N LEU A 17 -3.35 11.47 3.25
CA LEU A 17 -3.72 11.86 4.62
C LEU A 17 -2.62 11.50 5.62
N ASP A 18 -2.05 10.30 5.50
CA ASP A 18 -0.95 9.88 6.38
C ASP A 18 0.23 10.85 6.29
N GLU A 19 0.58 11.27 5.07
CA GLU A 19 1.68 12.19 4.86
C GLU A 19 1.39 13.59 5.42
N LEU A 20 0.15 14.04 5.30
CA LEU A 20 -0.26 15.33 5.87
C LEU A 20 -0.22 15.31 7.39
N VAL A 21 -0.71 14.25 8.01
CA VAL A 21 -0.68 14.13 9.47
C VAL A 21 0.76 14.06 9.97
N ALA A 22 1.64 13.34 9.26
CA ALA A 22 3.05 13.29 9.62
C ALA A 22 3.70 14.67 9.53
N ARG A 23 3.31 15.47 8.53
CA ARG A 23 3.86 16.81 8.30
C ARG A 23 3.34 17.83 9.29
N TYR A 24 2.05 17.82 9.57
CA TYR A 24 1.38 18.82 10.41
C TYR A 24 1.09 18.32 11.83
N HIS A 25 1.46 17.08 12.14
CA HIS A 25 1.42 16.44 13.45
C HIS A 25 0.03 16.04 13.97
N THR A 26 -1.04 16.69 13.50
CA THR A 26 -2.40 16.32 13.92
C THR A 26 -3.35 16.34 12.74
N LEU A 27 -4.45 15.60 12.89
CA LEU A 27 -5.51 15.59 11.89
C LEU A 27 -6.15 16.97 11.74
N SER A 28 -6.33 17.69 12.84
CA SER A 28 -6.91 19.03 12.84
C SER A 28 -6.06 20.02 12.05
N GLN A 29 -4.74 19.96 12.21
CA GLN A 29 -3.82 20.84 11.50
C GLN A 29 -3.81 20.52 9.99
N ALA A 30 -3.81 19.25 9.65
CA ALA A 30 -3.86 18.82 8.25
C ALA A 30 -5.15 19.32 7.59
N ARG A 31 -6.28 19.16 8.29
CA ARG A 31 -7.59 19.61 7.80
C ARG A 31 -7.60 21.12 7.57
N PHE A 32 -7.11 21.88 8.53
CA PHE A 32 -7.05 23.34 8.42
C PHE A 32 -6.27 23.75 7.18
N TYR A 33 -5.11 23.14 6.95
CA TYR A 33 -4.26 23.48 5.82
C TYR A 33 -4.97 23.20 4.49
N ILE A 34 -5.56 22.01 4.35
CA ILE A 34 -6.23 21.62 3.10
C ILE A 34 -7.45 22.48 2.81
N GLU A 35 -8.26 22.79 3.84
CA GLU A 35 -9.43 23.63 3.67
C GLU A 35 -9.03 25.07 3.36
N HIS A 36 -7.93 25.54 3.92
CA HIS A 36 -7.40 26.86 3.64
C HIS A 36 -6.98 27.01 2.18
N LEU A 37 -6.52 25.92 1.56
CA LEU A 37 -6.19 25.90 0.12
C LEU A 37 -7.42 25.76 -0.77
N GLY A 38 -8.61 25.63 -0.22
CA GLY A 38 -9.83 25.45 -0.98
C GLY A 38 -10.06 24.03 -1.49
N ALA A 39 -9.30 23.05 -0.99
CA ALA A 39 -9.44 21.65 -1.38
C ALA A 39 -10.40 20.92 -0.46
N ASP A 40 -10.96 19.80 -0.94
CA ASP A 40 -11.90 18.97 -0.20
C ASP A 40 -11.15 17.98 0.69
N PHE A 41 -11.13 18.26 1.98
CA PHE A 41 -10.51 17.36 2.94
C PHE A 41 -11.22 16.00 3.01
N GLY A 42 -12.52 15.96 2.71
CA GLY A 42 -13.28 14.72 2.66
C GLY A 42 -12.73 13.73 1.66
N ASP A 43 -12.16 14.18 0.56
CA ASP A 43 -11.54 13.30 -0.42
C ASP A 43 -10.32 12.57 0.17
N TYR A 44 -9.55 13.27 0.98
CA TYR A 44 -8.40 12.66 1.68
C TYR A 44 -8.85 11.60 2.68
N LEU A 45 -9.95 11.88 3.40
CA LEU A 45 -10.52 10.93 4.35
C LEU A 45 -11.05 9.68 3.65
N ARG A 46 -11.72 9.84 2.50
CA ARG A 46 -12.26 8.72 1.73
C ARG A 46 -11.14 7.84 1.19
N GLU A 47 -10.08 8.43 0.67
CA GLU A 47 -8.91 7.70 0.18
C GLU A 47 -8.28 6.87 1.31
N SER A 48 -8.09 7.49 2.47
CA SER A 48 -7.50 6.83 3.63
C SER A 48 -8.37 5.67 4.11
N ALA A 49 -9.68 5.86 4.17
CA ALA A 49 -10.61 4.82 4.60
C ALA A 49 -10.63 3.66 3.62
N ALA A 50 -10.64 3.94 2.31
CA ALA A 50 -10.62 2.91 1.28
C ALA A 50 -9.33 2.10 1.34
N TYR A 51 -8.21 2.77 1.55
CA TYR A 51 -6.92 2.10 1.66
C TYR A 51 -6.88 1.18 2.88
N ALA A 52 -7.35 1.66 4.03
CA ALA A 52 -7.39 0.88 5.26
C ALA A 52 -8.27 -0.36 5.10
N THR A 53 -9.42 -0.23 4.45
CA THR A 53 -10.32 -1.36 4.19
C THR A 53 -9.66 -2.39 3.28
N ALA A 54 -9.03 -1.94 2.21
CA ALA A 54 -8.33 -2.83 1.28
C ALA A 54 -7.16 -3.55 1.97
N LEU A 55 -6.39 -2.81 2.76
CA LEU A 55 -5.26 -3.38 3.51
C LEU A 55 -5.74 -4.46 4.47
N GLN A 56 -6.80 -4.21 5.20
CA GLN A 56 -7.35 -5.18 6.13
C GLN A 56 -7.79 -6.46 5.41
N ALA A 57 -8.44 -6.34 4.27
CA ALA A 57 -8.88 -7.49 3.50
C ALA A 57 -7.70 -8.31 2.99
N VAL A 58 -6.65 -7.65 2.50
CA VAL A 58 -5.45 -8.33 2.01
C VAL A 58 -4.74 -9.04 3.15
N VAL A 59 -4.57 -8.36 4.30
CA VAL A 59 -3.90 -8.95 5.45
C VAL A 59 -4.65 -10.19 5.95
N GLN A 60 -5.97 -10.13 6.01
CA GLN A 60 -6.77 -11.31 6.40
C GLN A 60 -6.54 -12.48 5.46
N ALA A 61 -6.49 -12.23 4.15
CA ALA A 61 -6.23 -13.27 3.18
C ALA A 61 -4.82 -13.85 3.34
N LEU A 62 -3.83 -13.01 3.62
CA LEU A 62 -2.45 -13.46 3.82
C LEU A 62 -2.29 -14.26 5.10
N GLU A 63 -2.95 -13.87 6.17
CA GLU A 63 -2.91 -14.59 7.44
C GLU A 63 -3.48 -16.01 7.29
N ALA A 64 -4.51 -16.16 6.49
CA ALA A 64 -5.08 -17.47 6.22
C ALA A 64 -4.17 -18.34 5.37
N ARG A 65 -3.29 -17.74 4.58
CA ARG A 65 -2.39 -18.47 3.67
C ARG A 65 -1.10 -18.94 4.32
N GLY A 66 -0.52 -18.15 5.24
CA GLY A 66 0.73 -18.49 5.87
C GLY A 66 1.58 -17.27 6.21
N ARG A 67 2.90 -17.39 6.08
CA ARG A 67 3.82 -16.31 6.46
C ARG A 67 3.71 -15.12 5.51
N TYR A 68 3.71 -13.93 6.07
CA TYR A 68 3.79 -12.71 5.29
C TYR A 68 4.58 -11.65 6.06
N GLN A 69 5.04 -10.66 5.32
CA GLN A 69 5.76 -9.51 5.86
C GLN A 69 5.24 -8.26 5.15
N ILE A 70 5.04 -7.19 5.91
CA ILE A 70 4.61 -5.91 5.35
C ILE A 70 5.84 -5.01 5.22
N VAL A 71 6.00 -4.42 4.04
CA VAL A 71 7.12 -3.52 3.74
C VAL A 71 6.56 -2.22 3.16
N ASP A 72 6.93 -1.09 3.75
CA ASP A 72 6.56 0.21 3.20
C ASP A 72 7.29 0.42 1.87
N ARG A 73 6.61 0.99 0.91
CA ARG A 73 7.14 1.25 -0.43
C ARG A 73 8.45 2.05 -0.39
N ALA A 74 8.61 2.95 0.58
CA ALA A 74 9.83 3.74 0.71
C ALA A 74 11.06 2.89 1.03
N LEU A 75 10.86 1.69 1.61
CA LEU A 75 11.95 0.78 1.98
C LEU A 75 12.26 -0.25 0.89
N VAL A 76 11.45 -0.34 -0.15
CA VAL A 76 11.64 -1.34 -1.20
C VAL A 76 13.03 -1.28 -1.86
N PRO A 77 13.60 -0.10 -2.15
CA PRO A 77 14.93 -0.06 -2.75
C PRO A 77 16.03 -0.72 -1.91
N ASN A 78 15.83 -0.80 -0.60
CA ASN A 78 16.80 -1.38 0.32
C ASN A 78 16.37 -2.75 0.85
N PHE A 79 15.24 -3.26 0.38
CA PHE A 79 14.71 -4.54 0.83
C PHE A 79 15.23 -5.66 -0.06
N VAL A 80 15.62 -6.78 0.56
CA VAL A 80 16.10 -7.96 -0.18
C VAL A 80 14.96 -8.96 -0.30
N PHE A 81 14.42 -9.10 -1.51
CA PHE A 81 13.39 -10.09 -1.79
C PHE A 81 14.02 -11.47 -1.93
N GLY A 82 13.42 -12.46 -1.25
CA GLY A 82 13.86 -13.84 -1.41
C GLY A 82 13.47 -14.40 -2.78
N ALA A 83 14.23 -15.37 -3.26
CA ALA A 83 14.00 -15.95 -4.58
C ALA A 83 12.61 -16.60 -4.70
N ASP A 84 12.07 -17.09 -3.59
CA ASP A 84 10.78 -17.77 -3.57
C ASP A 84 9.65 -16.89 -3.03
N ASP A 85 9.92 -15.62 -2.77
CA ASP A 85 8.87 -14.72 -2.27
C ASP A 85 7.81 -14.48 -3.34
N ILE A 86 6.56 -14.35 -2.86
CA ILE A 86 5.46 -13.84 -3.67
C ILE A 86 5.25 -12.40 -3.24
N VAL A 87 5.16 -11.48 -4.18
CA VAL A 87 5.05 -10.05 -3.87
C VAL A 87 3.66 -9.56 -4.20
N VAL A 88 3.03 -8.88 -3.25
CA VAL A 88 1.73 -8.22 -3.45
C VAL A 88 1.95 -6.72 -3.25
N ALA A 89 1.60 -5.92 -4.25
CA ALA A 89 1.68 -4.46 -4.14
C ALA A 89 0.27 -3.90 -4.04
N LEU A 90 -0.03 -3.28 -2.90
CA LEU A 90 -1.32 -2.64 -2.67
C LEU A 90 -1.24 -1.17 -3.05
N GLY A 91 -1.66 -0.85 -4.26
CA GLY A 91 -1.60 0.49 -4.82
C GLY A 91 -1.99 0.49 -6.29
N GLN A 92 -1.86 1.65 -6.92
CA GLN A 92 -2.18 1.83 -8.33
C GLN A 92 -1.00 1.39 -9.22
N ASP A 93 -1.21 1.47 -10.53
CA ASP A 93 -0.29 0.96 -11.54
C ASP A 93 1.14 1.49 -11.40
N GLY A 94 1.29 2.76 -11.05
CA GLY A 94 2.63 3.35 -10.87
C GLY A 94 3.42 2.69 -9.76
N MET A 95 2.76 2.35 -8.66
CA MET A 95 3.40 1.65 -7.55
C MET A 95 3.76 0.21 -7.93
N VAL A 96 2.86 -0.47 -8.65
CA VAL A 96 3.11 -1.82 -9.12
C VAL A 96 4.32 -1.85 -10.05
N ALA A 97 4.35 -0.94 -11.03
CA ALA A 97 5.47 -0.84 -11.98
C ALA A 97 6.78 -0.52 -11.26
N ASN A 98 6.75 0.36 -10.27
CA ASN A 98 7.95 0.72 -9.52
C ASN A 98 8.47 -0.46 -8.69
N THR A 99 7.58 -1.22 -8.06
CA THR A 99 7.95 -2.40 -7.29
C THR A 99 8.61 -3.45 -8.18
N MET A 100 8.07 -3.63 -9.38
CA MET A 100 8.59 -4.62 -10.34
C MET A 100 10.07 -4.42 -10.65
N LYS A 101 10.54 -3.18 -10.62
CA LYS A 101 11.95 -2.87 -10.92
C LYS A 101 12.93 -3.53 -9.95
N TYR A 102 12.48 -3.87 -8.76
CA TYR A 102 13.33 -4.42 -7.71
C TYR A 102 13.20 -5.94 -7.58
N LEU A 103 12.42 -6.56 -8.45
CA LEU A 103 12.20 -8.01 -8.44
C LEU A 103 13.09 -8.71 -9.46
N ASP A 104 13.41 -9.95 -9.16
CA ASP A 104 14.21 -10.81 -10.04
C ASP A 104 13.47 -12.13 -10.23
N GLY A 105 12.39 -12.07 -10.99
CA GLY A 105 11.58 -13.25 -11.29
C GLY A 105 10.50 -13.60 -10.29
N GLN A 106 10.39 -12.91 -9.15
CA GLN A 106 9.34 -13.17 -8.19
C GLN A 106 7.97 -12.79 -8.77
N PRO A 107 6.92 -13.59 -8.53
CA PRO A 107 5.58 -13.21 -8.97
C PRO A 107 5.14 -11.93 -8.26
N LEU A 108 4.50 -11.04 -9.01
CA LEU A 108 3.97 -9.77 -8.48
C LEU A 108 2.49 -9.68 -8.79
N ILE A 109 1.71 -9.46 -7.74
CA ILE A 109 0.26 -9.26 -7.83
C ILE A 109 -0.03 -7.82 -7.40
N GLY A 110 -0.65 -7.05 -8.31
CA GLY A 110 -1.10 -5.71 -7.98
C GLY A 110 -2.53 -5.75 -7.47
N VAL A 111 -2.81 -5.04 -6.37
CA VAL A 111 -4.16 -4.89 -5.83
C VAL A 111 -4.50 -3.41 -5.79
N ASN A 112 -5.57 -3.03 -6.48
CA ASN A 112 -6.04 -1.65 -6.50
C ASN A 112 -6.91 -1.40 -5.27
N PRO A 113 -6.53 -0.47 -4.38
CA PRO A 113 -7.32 -0.19 -3.16
C PRO A 113 -8.61 0.58 -3.45
N GLU A 114 -8.72 1.22 -4.61
CA GLU A 114 -9.87 2.05 -4.97
C GLU A 114 -10.31 1.79 -6.41
N PRO A 115 -10.81 0.58 -6.73
CA PRO A 115 -11.15 0.27 -8.12
C PRO A 115 -12.22 1.18 -8.72
N ALA A 116 -13.18 1.64 -7.92
CA ALA A 116 -14.22 2.55 -8.39
C ALA A 116 -13.67 3.93 -8.76
N ARG A 117 -12.64 4.40 -8.07
CA ARG A 117 -12.02 5.70 -8.32
C ARG A 117 -11.18 5.71 -9.59
N TRP A 118 -10.56 4.59 -9.89
CA TRP A 118 -9.63 4.47 -11.02
C TRP A 118 -10.18 3.64 -12.16
N ASP A 119 -11.45 3.36 -12.10
CA ASP A 119 -12.15 2.64 -13.14
C ASP A 119 -12.43 3.59 -14.30
N GLY A 120 -11.85 3.32 -15.39
CA GLY A 120 -12.04 4.18 -16.56
C GLY A 120 -10.77 4.43 -17.31
#